data_128ad36758a0c0d4c3e80d1d0dcf8820
#
_entry.id   128ad36758a0c0d4c3e80d1d0dcf8820
#
_cell.length_a   1.000
_cell.length_b   1.000
_cell.length_c   1.000
_cell.angle_alpha   90.00
_cell.angle_beta   90.00
_cell.angle_gamma   90.00
#
_symmetry.space_group_name_H-M   'P 1'
#
loop_
_entity.id
_entity.type
_entity.pdbx_description
1 polymer ?
#
loop_
_entity_poly.entity_id
_entity_poly.type
_entity_poly.pdbx_seq_one_letter_code
_entity_poly.pdbx_strand_id
1 'polypeptide(L)'
;MVDLLLPETVRSAPPRTSLDIRHVVIDDAGPHPSAANGVHHVVRRMAREQIAAGDDARILFLRSHDQDGSGEAVDLPTLILPLDGRQLAGRVYDLAEPIIAAMTAGAGPNTVFHIHTARQLLLLSLARALTRRGLPFGVTVHGRYSHVFAPRGRVASWRTAAYLRLFECRALELARFVQAVSVAEARIISRLAPDANVQIVPNAAYSSVFDGVPRRPSRHVSFAEFPIFGFCGRYEIVHKGLDLLVEGFAIYRRQGGGGRLVLIGTGPARDILAAMAATLGITDAIDIQGPCFGEEKHRKMSGWHFFVQPSRFDGVPIAALEAALAGLPLVVSQETGLAEQVASANAGLVMRDLTADAVAEAFHKAALSSEEGWRNMMLEAHAMATEIGDWTPIVAELRKLYLAG
;
A
#
# COMPACT_ATOMS: atom_id res chain seq x y z
N MET A 1 38.25 49.03 -25.16
CA MET A 1 37.65 47.87 -25.82
C MET A 1 37.52 46.77 -24.75
N VAL A 2 36.32 46.62 -24.20
CA VAL A 2 36.03 45.60 -23.17
C VAL A 2 35.24 44.54 -23.87
N ASP A 3 35.88 43.36 -24.06
CA ASP A 3 35.24 42.19 -24.61
C ASP A 3 34.21 41.65 -23.59
N LEU A 4 32.94 41.78 -23.93
CA LEU A 4 31.83 41.11 -23.26
C LEU A 4 31.81 39.63 -23.67
N LEU A 5 32.31 38.76 -22.80
CA LEU A 5 32.08 37.32 -22.88
C LEU A 5 30.59 37.02 -22.63
N LEU A 6 29.89 36.65 -23.68
CA LEU A 6 28.54 36.09 -23.57
C LEU A 6 28.59 34.73 -22.87
N PRO A 7 27.65 34.44 -21.94
CA PRO A 7 27.65 33.15 -21.27
C PRO A 7 27.34 32.01 -22.25
N GLU A 8 28.09 30.91 -22.11
CA GLU A 8 27.91 29.68 -22.85
C GLU A 8 26.44 29.22 -22.80
N THR A 9 25.90 29.01 -23.98
CA THR A 9 24.59 28.43 -24.19
C THR A 9 24.43 27.15 -23.35
N VAL A 10 23.47 27.17 -22.43
CA VAL A 10 22.99 26.00 -21.72
C VAL A 10 22.64 24.94 -22.79
N ARG A 11 23.49 23.94 -22.95
CA ARG A 11 23.21 22.78 -23.79
C ARG A 11 21.97 22.12 -23.19
N SER A 12 20.83 22.23 -23.86
CA SER A 12 19.64 21.47 -23.53
C SER A 12 20.01 19.99 -23.47
N ALA A 13 19.70 19.33 -22.37
CA ALA A 13 19.86 17.89 -22.27
C ALA A 13 19.15 17.21 -23.47
N PRO A 14 19.72 16.15 -24.04
CA PRO A 14 19.09 15.47 -25.17
C PRO A 14 17.65 15.07 -24.80
N PRO A 15 16.71 15.11 -25.75
CA PRO A 15 15.31 14.80 -25.49
C PRO A 15 15.22 13.41 -24.85
N ARG A 16 14.61 13.34 -23.68
CA ARG A 16 14.45 12.10 -22.89
C ARG A 16 13.56 11.14 -23.70
N THR A 17 14.05 9.97 -24.03
CA THR A 17 13.24 8.93 -24.70
C THR A 17 12.08 8.52 -23.79
N SER A 18 10.84 8.69 -24.24
CA SER A 18 9.65 8.25 -23.52
C SER A 18 9.58 6.72 -23.48
N LEU A 19 9.21 6.15 -22.33
CA LEU A 19 8.93 4.72 -22.18
C LEU A 19 7.43 4.46 -22.39
N ASP A 20 7.08 3.31 -22.99
CA ASP A 20 5.72 2.75 -22.99
C ASP A 20 5.63 1.78 -21.80
N ILE A 21 5.03 2.24 -20.70
CA ILE A 21 4.93 1.51 -19.44
C ILE A 21 3.54 0.88 -19.33
N ARG A 22 3.48 -0.45 -19.26
CA ARG A 22 2.24 -1.22 -19.18
C ARG A 22 2.11 -1.88 -17.82
N HIS A 23 1.33 -1.25 -16.93
CA HIS A 23 1.01 -1.82 -15.62
C HIS A 23 -0.02 -2.94 -15.78
N VAL A 24 0.32 -4.14 -15.32
CA VAL A 24 -0.56 -5.31 -15.39
C VAL A 24 -1.08 -5.63 -14.00
N VAL A 25 -2.40 -5.58 -13.81
CA VAL A 25 -3.08 -5.91 -12.56
C VAL A 25 -3.97 -7.12 -12.77
N ILE A 26 -3.73 -8.19 -12.02
CA ILE A 26 -4.57 -9.39 -12.02
C ILE A 26 -5.44 -9.33 -10.77
N ASP A 27 -6.69 -8.96 -10.89
CA ASP A 27 -7.59 -8.79 -9.74
C ASP A 27 -9.07 -8.88 -10.16
N ASP A 28 -9.91 -9.38 -9.25
CA ASP A 28 -11.36 -9.45 -9.40
C ASP A 28 -12.09 -8.16 -9.02
N ALA A 29 -11.41 -7.22 -8.34
CA ALA A 29 -12.05 -6.02 -7.79
C ALA A 29 -12.50 -4.98 -8.83
N GLY A 30 -12.13 -5.14 -10.09
CA GLY A 30 -12.50 -4.23 -11.17
C GLY A 30 -11.85 -2.83 -11.10
N PRO A 31 -12.00 -2.02 -12.16
CA PRO A 31 -11.38 -0.69 -12.24
C PRO A 31 -12.14 0.40 -11.47
N HIS A 32 -13.32 0.10 -10.91
CA HIS A 32 -14.14 1.10 -10.24
C HIS A 32 -13.46 1.62 -8.96
N PRO A 33 -13.42 2.95 -8.70
CA PRO A 33 -12.78 3.51 -7.51
C PRO A 33 -13.31 2.95 -6.19
N SER A 34 -14.61 2.66 -6.10
CA SER A 34 -15.23 2.08 -4.90
C SER A 34 -14.89 0.59 -4.67
N ALA A 35 -14.51 -0.13 -5.72
CA ALA A 35 -14.03 -1.51 -5.66
C ALA A 35 -12.51 -1.59 -5.53
N ALA A 36 -11.79 -0.45 -5.65
CA ALA A 36 -10.34 -0.41 -5.64
C ALA A 36 -9.78 -0.77 -4.26
N ASN A 37 -8.84 -1.69 -4.25
CA ASN A 37 -8.00 -1.97 -3.08
C ASN A 37 -6.75 -1.06 -3.07
N GLY A 38 -5.93 -1.14 -2.01
CA GLY A 38 -4.71 -0.33 -1.90
C GLY A 38 -3.76 -0.46 -3.10
N VAL A 39 -3.70 -1.64 -3.74
CA VAL A 39 -2.86 -1.87 -4.92
C VAL A 39 -3.34 -1.04 -6.11
N HIS A 40 -4.66 -1.00 -6.35
CA HIS A 40 -5.23 -0.18 -7.44
C HIS A 40 -4.92 1.31 -7.28
N HIS A 41 -5.01 1.83 -6.05
CA HIS A 41 -4.67 3.23 -5.76
C HIS A 41 -3.20 3.52 -6.05
N VAL A 42 -2.30 2.64 -5.62
CA VAL A 42 -0.85 2.77 -5.87
C VAL A 42 -0.54 2.72 -7.36
N VAL A 43 -1.09 1.75 -8.10
CA VAL A 43 -0.84 1.58 -9.54
C VAL A 43 -1.35 2.78 -10.34
N ARG A 44 -2.55 3.26 -10.04
CA ARG A 44 -3.10 4.46 -10.69
C ARG A 44 -2.25 5.69 -10.44
N ARG A 45 -1.81 5.88 -9.20
CA ARG A 45 -0.95 7.02 -8.87
C ARG A 45 0.40 6.91 -9.58
N MET A 46 1.03 5.74 -9.53
CA MET A 46 2.29 5.47 -10.22
C MET A 46 2.19 5.81 -11.71
N ALA A 47 1.14 5.36 -12.38
CA ALA A 47 0.91 5.65 -13.79
C ALA A 47 0.73 7.15 -14.07
N ARG A 48 -0.03 7.88 -13.22
CA ARG A 48 -0.17 9.35 -13.35
C ARG A 48 1.15 10.08 -13.23
N GLU A 49 1.95 9.72 -12.23
CA GLU A 49 3.25 10.36 -12.00
C GLU A 49 4.25 10.05 -13.14
N GLN A 50 4.19 8.86 -13.70
CA GLN A 50 5.00 8.50 -14.86
C GLN A 50 4.59 9.31 -16.10
N ILE A 51 3.28 9.50 -16.33
CA ILE A 51 2.77 10.36 -17.40
C ILE A 51 3.20 11.82 -17.16
N ALA A 52 3.07 12.32 -15.93
CA ALA A 52 3.53 13.66 -15.58
C ALA A 52 5.05 13.82 -15.76
N ALA A 53 5.81 12.75 -15.59
CA ALA A 53 7.25 12.70 -15.86
C ALA A 53 7.60 12.55 -17.36
N GLY A 54 6.62 12.47 -18.27
CA GLY A 54 6.81 12.41 -19.74
C GLY A 54 6.94 11.00 -20.30
N ASP A 55 6.55 9.97 -19.57
CA ASP A 55 6.44 8.60 -20.09
C ASP A 55 4.99 8.32 -20.55
N ASP A 56 4.77 7.31 -21.39
CA ASP A 56 3.44 6.81 -21.77
C ASP A 56 3.11 5.63 -20.85
N ALA A 57 2.23 5.85 -19.87
CA ALA A 57 1.84 4.80 -18.94
C ALA A 57 0.35 4.44 -19.09
N ARG A 58 0.06 3.14 -19.05
CA ARG A 58 -1.31 2.60 -19.15
C ARG A 58 -1.51 1.44 -18.19
N ILE A 59 -2.77 1.15 -17.86
CA ILE A 59 -3.11 0.05 -16.96
C ILE A 59 -3.87 -1.03 -17.73
N LEU A 60 -3.41 -2.28 -17.58
CA LEU A 60 -4.01 -3.47 -18.14
C LEU A 60 -4.63 -4.28 -16.99
N PHE A 61 -5.96 -4.31 -16.89
CA PHE A 61 -6.68 -5.15 -15.92
C PHE A 61 -7.02 -6.50 -16.53
N LEU A 62 -6.54 -7.57 -15.92
CA LEU A 62 -6.94 -8.93 -16.22
C LEU A 62 -7.99 -9.37 -15.20
N ARG A 63 -9.26 -9.55 -15.63
CA ARG A 63 -10.39 -9.81 -14.74
C ARG A 63 -11.50 -10.65 -15.37
N SER A 64 -12.50 -11.06 -14.55
CA SER A 64 -13.69 -11.79 -15.02
C SER A 64 -14.56 -10.97 -15.99
N HIS A 65 -15.24 -11.68 -16.89
CA HIS A 65 -16.15 -11.11 -17.88
C HIS A 65 -17.41 -10.50 -17.26
N ASP A 66 -17.81 -10.93 -16.05
CA ASP A 66 -19.12 -10.61 -15.47
C ASP A 66 -19.23 -9.23 -14.82
N GLN A 67 -18.16 -8.45 -14.85
CA GLN A 67 -18.17 -7.09 -14.30
C GLN A 67 -18.09 -6.06 -15.43
N ASP A 68 -19.25 -5.70 -15.97
CA ASP A 68 -19.38 -4.58 -16.91
C ASP A 68 -18.90 -3.28 -16.24
N GLY A 69 -17.68 -2.93 -16.56
CA GLY A 69 -17.08 -1.65 -16.17
C GLY A 69 -17.54 -0.51 -17.06
N SER A 70 -18.79 -0.50 -17.44
CA SER A 70 -19.42 0.55 -18.24
C SER A 70 -19.85 1.72 -17.36
N GLY A 71 -18.95 2.43 -16.79
CA GLY A 71 -19.44 3.62 -16.15
C GLY A 71 -18.55 4.33 -15.18
N GLU A 72 -17.34 4.63 -15.50
CA GLU A 72 -16.74 5.89 -15.03
C GLU A 72 -15.40 6.08 -15.73
N ALA A 73 -15.21 7.26 -16.27
CA ALA A 73 -13.99 7.70 -16.91
C ALA A 73 -12.82 7.51 -15.94
N VAL A 74 -12.08 6.42 -16.12
CA VAL A 74 -10.76 6.32 -15.52
C VAL A 74 -9.93 7.34 -16.27
N ASP A 75 -9.45 8.36 -15.58
CA ASP A 75 -8.63 9.45 -16.11
C ASP A 75 -7.23 9.00 -16.59
N LEU A 76 -7.07 7.71 -16.82
CA LEU A 76 -5.85 7.04 -17.26
C LEU A 76 -6.14 6.09 -18.41
N PRO A 77 -5.23 5.95 -19.38
CA PRO A 77 -5.34 4.93 -20.41
C PRO A 77 -5.46 3.54 -19.79
N THR A 78 -6.61 2.91 -19.96
CA THR A 78 -6.93 1.63 -19.31
C THR A 78 -7.49 0.65 -20.34
N LEU A 79 -6.97 -0.59 -20.31
CA LEU A 79 -7.47 -1.70 -21.11
C LEU A 79 -7.91 -2.82 -20.16
N ILE A 80 -9.12 -3.33 -20.39
CA ILE A 80 -9.68 -4.46 -19.64
C ILE A 80 -9.58 -5.70 -20.53
N LEU A 81 -8.95 -6.75 -20.00
CA LEU A 81 -8.78 -8.01 -20.69
C LEU A 81 -9.52 -9.11 -19.90
N PRO A 82 -10.52 -9.73 -20.51
CA PRO A 82 -11.35 -10.70 -19.80
C PRO A 82 -10.58 -12.00 -19.53
N LEU A 83 -10.61 -12.47 -18.28
CA LEU A 83 -10.19 -13.80 -17.89
C LEU A 83 -11.42 -14.68 -17.71
N ASP A 84 -11.34 -15.95 -18.08
CA ASP A 84 -12.40 -16.91 -17.78
C ASP A 84 -12.41 -17.29 -16.28
N GLY A 85 -13.56 -17.79 -15.78
CA GLY A 85 -13.71 -18.15 -14.37
C GLY A 85 -12.78 -19.31 -13.93
N ARG A 86 -12.22 -20.10 -14.84
CA ARG A 86 -11.24 -21.15 -14.53
C ARG A 86 -9.87 -20.56 -14.26
N GLN A 87 -9.47 -19.55 -15.02
CA GLN A 87 -8.21 -18.83 -14.84
C GLN A 87 -8.18 -18.11 -13.49
N LEU A 88 -9.27 -17.42 -13.14
CA LEU A 88 -9.42 -16.73 -11.87
C LEU A 88 -9.47 -17.68 -10.67
N ALA A 89 -10.17 -18.81 -10.80
CA ALA A 89 -10.23 -19.85 -9.77
C ALA A 89 -8.91 -20.63 -9.60
N GLY A 90 -7.86 -20.27 -10.36
CA GLY A 90 -6.58 -20.97 -10.32
C GLY A 90 -6.63 -22.42 -10.84
N ARG A 91 -7.60 -22.75 -11.69
CA ARG A 91 -7.73 -24.08 -12.32
C ARG A 91 -6.99 -24.18 -13.64
N VAL A 92 -6.66 -23.05 -14.26
CA VAL A 92 -5.87 -22.93 -15.49
C VAL A 92 -4.79 -21.88 -15.24
N TYR A 93 -3.53 -22.24 -15.49
CA TYR A 93 -2.39 -21.34 -15.25
C TYR A 93 -1.86 -20.66 -16.51
N ASP A 94 -2.40 -21.00 -17.67
CA ASP A 94 -1.96 -20.40 -18.92
C ASP A 94 -2.89 -19.30 -19.37
N LEU A 95 -2.31 -18.18 -19.74
CA LEU A 95 -2.99 -17.11 -20.43
C LEU A 95 -3.24 -17.49 -21.87
N ALA A 96 -4.46 -17.28 -22.34
CA ALA A 96 -4.82 -17.52 -23.73
C ALA A 96 -4.04 -16.57 -24.65
N GLU A 97 -3.57 -17.09 -25.80
CA GLU A 97 -2.80 -16.29 -26.76
C GLU A 97 -3.48 -14.99 -27.20
N PRO A 98 -4.81 -14.91 -27.39
CA PRO A 98 -5.47 -13.64 -27.72
C PRO A 98 -5.29 -12.57 -26.64
N ILE A 99 -5.27 -12.94 -25.35
CA ILE A 99 -5.04 -12.01 -24.23
C ILE A 99 -3.60 -11.51 -24.28
N ILE A 100 -2.63 -12.41 -24.48
CA ILE A 100 -1.21 -12.05 -24.58
C ILE A 100 -0.98 -11.15 -25.79
N ALA A 101 -1.57 -11.47 -26.94
CA ALA A 101 -1.49 -10.67 -28.15
C ALA A 101 -2.05 -9.26 -27.93
N ALA A 102 -3.21 -9.14 -27.27
CA ALA A 102 -3.82 -7.84 -26.94
C ALA A 102 -2.96 -7.02 -25.97
N MET A 103 -2.39 -7.67 -24.94
CA MET A 103 -1.48 -7.01 -23.99
C MET A 103 -0.21 -6.48 -24.65
N THR A 104 0.32 -7.21 -25.62
CA THR A 104 1.60 -6.90 -26.29
C THR A 104 1.44 -6.16 -27.61
N ALA A 105 0.21 -5.87 -28.02
CA ALA A 105 -0.06 -5.13 -29.26
C ALA A 105 0.69 -3.79 -29.28
N GLY A 106 1.42 -3.51 -30.36
CA GLY A 106 2.21 -2.29 -30.52
C GLY A 106 3.41 -2.16 -29.56
N ALA A 107 3.79 -3.21 -28.84
CA ALA A 107 5.00 -3.19 -28.02
C ALA A 107 6.25 -3.05 -28.89
N GLY A 108 7.17 -2.19 -28.45
CA GLY A 108 8.42 -1.86 -29.14
C GLY A 108 9.62 -1.87 -28.19
N PRO A 109 10.78 -1.37 -28.66
CA PRO A 109 12.03 -1.39 -27.87
C PRO A 109 11.95 -0.63 -26.54
N ASN A 110 11.07 0.37 -26.46
CA ASN A 110 10.88 1.19 -25.26
C ASN A 110 9.71 0.71 -24.38
N THR A 111 9.12 -0.45 -24.71
CA THR A 111 8.00 -1.00 -23.91
C THR A 111 8.52 -1.80 -22.75
N VAL A 112 7.98 -1.54 -21.56
CA VAL A 112 8.23 -2.31 -20.35
C VAL A 112 6.91 -2.65 -19.66
N PHE A 113 6.82 -3.87 -19.14
CA PHE A 113 5.68 -4.32 -18.36
C PHE A 113 6.00 -4.21 -16.88
N HIS A 114 5.04 -3.76 -16.07
CA HIS A 114 5.15 -3.78 -14.62
C HIS A 114 3.96 -4.55 -14.04
N ILE A 115 4.23 -5.74 -13.50
CA ILE A 115 3.21 -6.67 -13.04
C ILE A 115 2.96 -6.45 -11.55
N HIS A 116 1.72 -6.15 -11.18
CA HIS A 116 1.30 -5.88 -9.80
C HIS A 116 0.48 -7.05 -9.27
N THR A 117 1.14 -8.14 -8.95
CA THR A 117 0.49 -9.32 -8.38
C THR A 117 1.48 -10.25 -7.71
N ALA A 118 0.98 -11.09 -6.81
CA ALA A 118 1.67 -12.24 -6.27
C ALA A 118 0.65 -13.30 -5.85
N ARG A 119 1.09 -14.54 -5.70
CA ARG A 119 0.25 -15.70 -5.36
C ARG A 119 -0.88 -15.93 -6.37
N GLN A 120 -0.57 -15.66 -7.63
CA GLN A 120 -1.45 -15.89 -8.77
C GLN A 120 -0.76 -16.87 -9.74
N LEU A 121 -1.42 -17.98 -10.06
CA LEU A 121 -0.87 -18.99 -10.98
C LEU A 121 -0.54 -18.42 -12.36
N LEU A 122 -1.29 -17.39 -12.79
CA LEU A 122 -1.07 -16.69 -14.06
C LEU A 122 0.24 -15.91 -14.10
N LEU A 123 0.87 -15.58 -12.96
CA LEU A 123 2.11 -14.82 -12.92
C LEU A 123 3.23 -15.51 -13.72
N LEU A 124 3.41 -16.83 -13.55
CA LEU A 124 4.45 -17.56 -14.29
C LEU A 124 4.14 -17.65 -15.78
N SER A 125 2.86 -17.83 -16.15
CA SER A 125 2.45 -17.85 -17.57
C SER A 125 2.75 -16.51 -18.24
N LEU A 126 2.40 -15.41 -17.57
CA LEU A 126 2.67 -14.06 -18.03
C LEU A 126 4.18 -13.79 -18.14
N ALA A 127 4.95 -14.12 -17.10
CA ALA A 127 6.41 -13.98 -17.11
C ALA A 127 7.06 -14.73 -18.30
N ARG A 128 6.67 -15.98 -18.50
CA ARG A 128 7.16 -16.78 -19.65
C ARG A 128 6.74 -16.21 -21.00
N ALA A 129 5.51 -15.71 -21.10
CA ALA A 129 5.02 -15.12 -22.36
C ALA A 129 5.79 -13.86 -22.74
N LEU A 130 6.07 -12.99 -21.78
CA LEU A 130 6.88 -11.77 -21.99
C LEU A 130 8.34 -12.12 -22.30
N THR A 131 8.94 -13.05 -21.55
CA THR A 131 10.32 -13.50 -21.79
C THR A 131 10.48 -14.07 -23.21
N ARG A 132 9.56 -14.94 -23.66
CA ARG A 132 9.61 -15.51 -25.03
C ARG A 132 9.49 -14.46 -26.12
N ARG A 133 8.90 -13.30 -25.82
CA ARG A 133 8.76 -12.17 -26.76
C ARG A 133 9.89 -11.15 -26.62
N GLY A 134 10.86 -11.38 -25.74
CA GLY A 134 11.93 -10.44 -25.47
C GLY A 134 11.45 -9.13 -24.84
N LEU A 135 10.27 -9.12 -24.21
CA LEU A 135 9.69 -7.95 -23.59
C LEU A 135 10.09 -7.87 -22.10
N PRO A 136 10.76 -6.80 -21.68
CA PRO A 136 11.19 -6.64 -20.30
C PRO A 136 10.02 -6.42 -19.36
N PHE A 137 10.14 -6.97 -18.14
CA PHE A 137 9.12 -6.74 -17.10
C PHE A 137 9.70 -6.69 -15.70
N GLY A 138 9.06 -5.91 -14.85
CA GLY A 138 9.25 -5.90 -13.41
C GLY A 138 8.03 -6.49 -12.68
N VAL A 139 8.20 -6.86 -11.42
CA VAL A 139 7.11 -7.39 -10.56
C VAL A 139 7.10 -6.66 -9.23
N THR A 140 5.91 -6.23 -8.77
CA THR A 140 5.67 -5.74 -7.40
C THR A 140 4.67 -6.64 -6.70
N VAL A 141 5.04 -7.15 -5.52
CA VAL A 141 4.24 -8.15 -4.80
C VAL A 141 3.31 -7.56 -3.73
N HIS A 142 3.47 -6.28 -3.39
CA HIS A 142 2.60 -5.52 -2.48
C HIS A 142 2.30 -6.19 -1.13
N GLY A 143 3.31 -6.72 -0.45
CA GLY A 143 3.18 -7.33 0.89
C GLY A 143 2.57 -8.74 0.90
N ARG A 144 2.22 -9.32 -0.24
CA ARG A 144 1.48 -10.60 -0.31
C ARG A 144 2.27 -11.83 0.20
N TYR A 145 3.58 -11.75 0.35
CA TYR A 145 4.39 -12.83 0.91
C TYR A 145 4.56 -12.76 2.44
N SER A 146 4.18 -11.66 3.07
CA SER A 146 4.31 -11.48 4.52
C SER A 146 3.57 -12.56 5.32
N HIS A 147 2.46 -13.08 4.79
CA HIS A 147 1.71 -14.18 5.39
C HIS A 147 2.42 -15.55 5.34
N VAL A 148 3.35 -15.73 4.41
CA VAL A 148 3.99 -17.02 4.19
C VAL A 148 5.03 -17.30 5.26
N PHE A 149 5.62 -16.23 5.80
CA PHE A 149 6.72 -16.29 6.76
C PHE A 149 6.37 -15.63 8.11
N ALA A 150 5.08 -15.65 8.49
CA ALA A 150 4.64 -15.10 9.77
C ALA A 150 5.45 -15.70 10.95
N PRO A 151 5.80 -14.89 11.99
CA PRO A 151 6.79 -15.23 13.01
C PRO A 151 6.50 -16.47 13.88
N ARG A 152 5.33 -17.06 13.79
CA ARG A 152 4.92 -18.24 14.59
C ARG A 152 5.33 -19.60 14.01
N GLY A 153 6.36 -19.65 13.14
CA GLY A 153 7.03 -20.92 12.82
C GLY A 153 6.20 -22.03 12.18
N ARG A 154 4.95 -21.78 11.83
CA ARG A 154 4.20 -22.71 10.99
C ARG A 154 4.63 -22.46 9.56
N VAL A 155 5.55 -23.28 9.12
CA VAL A 155 5.88 -23.47 7.71
C VAL A 155 4.55 -23.52 6.95
N ALA A 156 4.42 -22.67 5.94
CA ALA A 156 3.35 -22.80 4.96
C ALA A 156 3.23 -24.28 4.60
N SER A 157 2.01 -24.78 4.44
CA SER A 157 1.80 -26.20 4.12
C SER A 157 2.78 -26.59 3.01
N TRP A 158 3.24 -27.84 2.98
CA TRP A 158 4.16 -28.32 1.93
C TRP A 158 3.64 -27.98 0.52
N ARG A 159 2.30 -27.92 0.34
CA ARG A 159 1.63 -27.48 -0.90
C ARG A 159 1.95 -26.01 -1.23
N THR A 160 1.88 -25.13 -0.23
CA THR A 160 2.23 -23.70 -0.42
C THR A 160 3.71 -23.55 -0.75
N ALA A 161 4.58 -24.29 -0.06
CA ALA A 161 6.01 -24.26 -0.34
C ALA A 161 6.32 -24.77 -1.76
N ALA A 162 5.70 -25.87 -2.18
CA ALA A 162 5.83 -26.41 -3.53
C ALA A 162 5.31 -25.43 -4.59
N TYR A 163 4.14 -24.82 -4.36
CA TYR A 163 3.58 -23.79 -5.24
C TYR A 163 4.54 -22.61 -5.40
N LEU A 164 5.01 -22.07 -4.29
CA LEU A 164 5.92 -20.92 -4.33
C LEU A 164 7.21 -21.25 -5.10
N ARG A 165 7.79 -22.40 -4.83
CA ARG A 165 9.03 -22.83 -5.50
C ARG A 165 8.85 -23.10 -6.99
N LEU A 166 7.75 -23.74 -7.40
CA LEU A 166 7.52 -24.16 -8.78
C LEU A 166 7.00 -23.03 -9.68
N PHE A 167 6.26 -22.08 -9.12
CA PHE A 167 5.57 -21.04 -9.91
C PHE A 167 6.08 -19.64 -9.58
N GLU A 168 6.05 -19.24 -8.32
CA GLU A 168 6.37 -17.86 -7.93
C GLU A 168 7.86 -17.55 -8.05
N CYS A 169 8.74 -18.39 -7.45
CA CYS A 169 10.19 -18.17 -7.53
C CYS A 169 10.63 -18.01 -8.99
N ARG A 170 10.18 -18.92 -9.84
CA ARG A 170 10.56 -18.89 -11.26
C ARG A 170 10.08 -17.65 -11.99
N ALA A 171 8.90 -17.14 -11.65
CA ALA A 171 8.38 -15.91 -12.24
C ALA A 171 9.18 -14.68 -11.78
N LEU A 172 9.56 -14.64 -10.50
CA LEU A 172 10.37 -13.54 -9.94
C LEU A 172 11.79 -13.54 -10.50
N GLU A 173 12.40 -14.72 -10.69
CA GLU A 173 13.75 -14.86 -11.29
C GLU A 173 13.80 -14.46 -12.77
N LEU A 174 12.68 -14.58 -13.50
CA LEU A 174 12.57 -14.13 -14.89
C LEU A 174 12.39 -12.62 -15.02
N ALA A 175 11.97 -11.95 -13.95
CA ALA A 175 11.76 -10.51 -13.95
C ALA A 175 13.10 -9.75 -14.04
N ARG A 176 13.13 -8.65 -14.79
CA ARG A 176 14.27 -7.72 -14.82
C ARG A 176 14.59 -7.19 -13.42
N PHE A 177 13.55 -6.90 -12.65
CA PHE A 177 13.62 -6.53 -11.23
C PHE A 177 12.36 -6.95 -10.49
N VAL A 178 12.49 -7.15 -9.18
CA VAL A 178 11.36 -7.33 -8.27
C VAL A 178 11.35 -6.16 -7.29
N GLN A 179 10.33 -5.32 -7.36
CA GLN A 179 10.14 -4.22 -6.43
C GLN A 179 9.63 -4.74 -5.10
N ALA A 180 10.39 -4.53 -4.04
CA ALA A 180 9.97 -4.68 -2.66
C ALA A 180 9.61 -3.30 -2.09
N VAL A 181 8.46 -3.17 -1.45
CA VAL A 181 8.00 -1.90 -0.90
C VAL A 181 8.56 -1.60 0.50
N SER A 182 9.31 -2.54 1.08
CA SER A 182 9.99 -2.38 2.37
C SER A 182 11.20 -3.33 2.48
N VAL A 183 12.10 -3.01 3.41
CA VAL A 183 13.25 -3.88 3.75
C VAL A 183 12.80 -5.26 4.22
N ALA A 184 11.72 -5.33 5.00
CA ALA A 184 11.15 -6.59 5.48
C ALA A 184 10.66 -7.46 4.31
N GLU A 185 9.97 -6.86 3.35
CA GLU A 185 9.50 -7.54 2.14
C GLU A 185 10.67 -8.01 1.26
N ALA A 186 11.70 -7.17 1.09
CA ALA A 186 12.89 -7.54 0.34
C ALA A 186 13.57 -8.78 0.92
N ARG A 187 13.72 -8.87 2.25
CA ARG A 187 14.27 -10.05 2.93
C ARG A 187 13.45 -11.32 2.68
N ILE A 188 12.12 -11.19 2.64
CA ILE A 188 11.21 -12.31 2.35
C ILE A 188 11.39 -12.77 0.91
N ILE A 189 11.38 -11.84 -0.05
CA ILE A 189 11.54 -12.14 -1.48
C ILE A 189 12.89 -12.79 -1.75
N SER A 190 13.99 -12.24 -1.21
CA SER A 190 15.34 -12.80 -1.41
C SER A 190 15.50 -14.20 -0.81
N ARG A 191 14.75 -14.54 0.24
CA ARG A 191 14.71 -15.93 0.76
C ARG A 191 13.89 -16.86 -0.13
N LEU A 192 12.82 -16.34 -0.72
CA LEU A 192 11.93 -17.11 -1.59
C LEU A 192 12.56 -17.37 -2.96
N ALA A 193 13.13 -16.35 -3.57
CA ALA A 193 13.74 -16.36 -4.91
C ALA A 193 15.15 -15.72 -4.83
N PRO A 194 16.18 -16.52 -4.44
CA PRO A 194 17.54 -16.00 -4.21
C PRO A 194 18.19 -15.38 -5.45
N ASP A 195 17.82 -15.83 -6.64
CA ASP A 195 18.37 -15.36 -7.91
C ASP A 195 17.57 -14.17 -8.51
N ALA A 196 16.50 -13.72 -7.82
CA ALA A 196 15.73 -12.57 -8.29
C ALA A 196 16.47 -11.25 -7.98
N ASN A 197 16.42 -10.32 -8.92
CA ASN A 197 16.95 -8.96 -8.75
C ASN A 197 15.99 -8.13 -7.90
N VAL A 198 16.13 -8.17 -6.57
CA VAL A 198 15.24 -7.48 -5.63
C VAL A 198 15.72 -6.06 -5.37
N GLN A 199 14.85 -5.08 -5.61
CA GLN A 199 15.10 -3.67 -5.43
C GLN A 199 14.09 -3.07 -4.43
N ILE A 200 14.58 -2.29 -3.46
CA ILE A 200 13.71 -1.65 -2.48
C ILE A 200 13.27 -0.29 -3.01
N VAL A 201 12.04 -0.23 -3.45
CA VAL A 201 11.40 1.03 -3.88
C VAL A 201 10.06 1.12 -3.16
N PRO A 202 9.92 1.99 -2.16
CA PRO A 202 8.71 2.10 -1.36
C PRO A 202 7.52 2.62 -2.17
N ASN A 203 6.32 2.39 -1.69
CA ASN A 203 5.15 3.10 -2.17
C ASN A 203 5.10 4.48 -1.51
N ALA A 204 4.57 5.47 -2.23
CA ALA A 204 4.29 6.78 -1.68
C ALA A 204 2.80 6.96 -1.35
N ALA A 205 2.50 7.92 -0.50
CA ALA A 205 1.13 8.32 -0.20
C ALA A 205 0.58 9.26 -1.28
N TYR A 206 -0.71 9.49 -1.20
CA TYR A 206 -1.44 10.36 -2.11
C TYR A 206 -1.23 11.82 -1.75
N SER A 207 -0.41 12.58 -2.49
CA SER A 207 -0.10 13.99 -2.15
C SER A 207 -1.16 15.00 -2.61
N SER A 208 -1.90 14.76 -3.70
CA SER A 208 -2.78 15.76 -4.32
C SER A 208 -4.05 16.14 -3.55
N VAL A 209 -4.36 15.44 -2.45
CA VAL A 209 -5.53 15.77 -1.59
C VAL A 209 -5.11 16.54 -0.34
N PHE A 210 -3.79 16.70 -0.13
CA PHE A 210 -3.21 17.24 1.10
C PHE A 210 -2.42 18.54 0.89
N ASP A 211 -2.67 19.26 -0.20
CA ASP A 211 -2.09 20.59 -0.41
C ASP A 211 -2.59 21.56 0.67
N GLY A 212 -1.98 21.46 1.85
CA GLY A 212 -2.29 22.36 2.96
C GLY A 212 -1.69 21.92 4.28
N VAL A 213 -1.33 22.91 5.08
CA VAL A 213 -0.92 22.81 6.48
C VAL A 213 -1.83 21.83 7.24
N PRO A 214 -1.30 20.97 8.15
CA PRO A 214 -2.10 20.08 8.97
C PRO A 214 -3.33 20.80 9.51
N ARG A 215 -4.53 20.40 9.11
CA ARG A 215 -5.75 20.98 9.65
C ARG A 215 -5.81 20.56 11.11
N ARG A 216 -5.53 21.49 12.00
CA ARG A 216 -5.70 21.26 13.45
C ARG A 216 -7.09 20.68 13.67
N PRO A 217 -7.23 19.66 14.52
CA PRO A 217 -8.54 19.29 15.03
C PRO A 217 -9.18 20.58 15.59
N SER A 218 -10.31 20.96 15.02
CA SER A 218 -10.93 22.27 15.27
C SER A 218 -11.63 22.36 16.62
N ARG A 219 -11.37 21.44 17.55
CA ARG A 219 -11.97 21.43 18.89
C ARG A 219 -10.89 21.36 19.96
N HIS A 220 -10.92 22.36 20.82
CA HIS A 220 -10.26 22.43 22.13
C HIS A 220 -10.88 21.46 23.15
N VAL A 221 -11.11 20.21 22.80
CA VAL A 221 -11.32 19.17 23.81
C VAL A 221 -9.93 18.71 24.18
N SER A 222 -9.57 18.80 25.45
CA SER A 222 -8.34 18.20 25.93
C SER A 222 -8.32 16.74 25.46
N PHE A 223 -7.40 16.40 24.58
CA PHE A 223 -7.33 15.03 24.06
C PHE A 223 -7.00 14.05 25.18
N ALA A 224 -6.38 14.50 26.28
CA ALA A 224 -6.13 13.72 27.48
C ALA A 224 -7.42 13.24 28.17
N GLU A 225 -8.47 14.06 28.14
CA GLU A 225 -9.78 13.69 28.73
C GLU A 225 -10.60 12.82 27.78
N PHE A 226 -10.52 13.07 26.47
CA PHE A 226 -11.33 12.36 25.49
C PHE A 226 -10.58 12.09 24.17
N PRO A 227 -9.52 11.24 24.20
CA PRO A 227 -8.79 10.91 22.99
C PRO A 227 -9.66 10.15 22.01
N ILE A 228 -9.52 10.45 20.71
CA ILE A 228 -10.15 9.72 19.61
C ILE A 228 -9.06 8.99 18.86
N PHE A 229 -9.10 7.66 18.96
CA PHE A 229 -8.22 6.76 18.23
C PHE A 229 -8.93 6.28 16.97
N GLY A 230 -8.26 6.30 15.84
CA GLY A 230 -8.85 5.91 14.56
C GLY A 230 -8.09 4.82 13.84
N PHE A 231 -8.81 3.96 13.15
CA PHE A 231 -8.30 3.01 12.18
C PHE A 231 -9.04 3.18 10.86
N CYS A 232 -8.33 3.11 9.75
CA CYS A 232 -8.95 3.10 8.42
C CYS A 232 -8.33 2.00 7.57
N GLY A 233 -9.16 1.08 7.05
CA GLY A 233 -8.68 0.00 6.21
C GLY A 233 -9.65 -1.16 6.10
N ARG A 234 -9.19 -2.23 5.44
CA ARG A 234 -9.97 -3.46 5.31
C ARG A 234 -10.16 -4.13 6.68
N TYR A 235 -11.40 -4.50 6.99
CA TYR A 235 -11.73 -5.24 8.20
C TYR A 235 -11.30 -6.71 8.05
N GLU A 236 -10.09 -6.99 8.52
CA GLU A 236 -9.44 -8.28 8.42
C GLU A 236 -8.60 -8.53 9.69
N ILE A 237 -8.95 -9.61 10.41
CA ILE A 237 -8.41 -9.91 11.74
C ILE A 237 -6.91 -10.23 11.68
N VAL A 238 -6.57 -11.21 10.87
CA VAL A 238 -5.23 -11.82 10.90
C VAL A 238 -4.16 -10.82 10.43
N HIS A 239 -4.43 -10.12 9.36
CA HIS A 239 -3.49 -9.17 8.76
C HIS A 239 -3.41 -7.87 9.58
N LYS A 240 -4.56 -7.25 9.79
CA LYS A 240 -4.62 -5.91 10.39
C LYS A 240 -4.58 -5.91 11.92
N GLY A 241 -4.65 -7.07 12.57
CA GLY A 241 -4.63 -7.18 14.02
C GLY A 241 -5.82 -6.51 14.71
N LEU A 242 -6.98 -6.49 14.06
CA LEU A 242 -8.15 -5.77 14.58
C LEU A 242 -8.73 -6.42 15.83
N ASP A 243 -8.51 -7.71 16.04
CA ASP A 243 -8.76 -8.39 17.32
C ASP A 243 -7.94 -7.76 18.45
N LEU A 244 -6.65 -7.59 18.25
CA LEU A 244 -5.75 -6.97 19.22
C LEU A 244 -6.14 -5.50 19.48
N LEU A 245 -6.60 -4.80 18.42
CA LEU A 245 -7.05 -3.42 18.52
C LEU A 245 -8.27 -3.28 19.45
N VAL A 246 -9.29 -4.12 19.22
CA VAL A 246 -10.54 -4.09 20.00
C VAL A 246 -10.31 -4.60 21.43
N GLU A 247 -9.57 -5.69 21.61
CA GLU A 247 -9.22 -6.23 22.92
C GLU A 247 -8.36 -5.24 23.72
N GLY A 248 -7.33 -4.66 23.09
CA GLY A 248 -6.46 -3.68 23.73
C GLY A 248 -7.20 -2.40 24.13
N PHE A 249 -8.12 -1.93 23.28
CA PHE A 249 -8.98 -0.80 23.65
C PHE A 249 -9.90 -1.14 24.83
N ALA A 250 -10.45 -2.34 24.89
CA ALA A 250 -11.25 -2.80 26.03
C ALA A 250 -10.42 -2.88 27.33
N ILE A 251 -9.17 -3.34 27.27
CA ILE A 251 -8.25 -3.34 28.40
C ILE A 251 -7.99 -1.90 28.87
N TYR A 252 -7.64 -1.01 27.93
CA TYR A 252 -7.44 0.42 28.19
C TYR A 252 -8.64 1.05 28.88
N ARG A 253 -9.86 0.79 28.41
CA ARG A 253 -11.11 1.28 29.00
C ARG A 253 -11.33 0.76 30.44
N ARG A 254 -11.09 -0.54 30.68
CA ARG A 254 -11.19 -1.14 32.04
C ARG A 254 -10.18 -0.56 33.03
N GLN A 255 -9.04 -0.10 32.52
CA GLN A 255 -8.00 0.57 33.32
C GLN A 255 -8.26 2.05 33.55
N GLY A 256 -9.46 2.55 33.21
CA GLY A 256 -9.89 3.94 33.43
C GLY A 256 -9.55 4.87 32.23
N GLY A 257 -9.10 4.36 31.11
CA GLY A 257 -8.85 5.15 29.92
C GLY A 257 -10.13 5.75 29.34
N GLY A 258 -10.07 7.01 28.89
CA GLY A 258 -11.18 7.75 28.29
C GLY A 258 -11.26 7.61 26.75
N GLY A 259 -12.19 8.33 26.15
CA GLY A 259 -12.23 8.52 24.69
C GLY A 259 -12.95 7.44 23.89
N ARG A 260 -12.69 7.42 22.59
CA ARG A 260 -13.37 6.55 21.60
C ARG A 260 -12.39 5.89 20.64
N LEU A 261 -12.79 4.71 20.15
CA LEU A 261 -12.15 4.03 19.03
C LEU A 261 -13.08 4.10 17.81
N VAL A 262 -12.60 4.65 16.70
CA VAL A 262 -13.34 4.78 15.43
C VAL A 262 -12.68 3.90 14.38
N LEU A 263 -13.44 2.96 13.84
CA LEU A 263 -13.00 2.09 12.74
C LEU A 263 -13.74 2.49 11.47
N ILE A 264 -13.00 2.76 10.38
CA ILE A 264 -13.56 3.07 9.07
C ILE A 264 -13.10 2.02 8.07
N GLY A 265 -14.04 1.34 7.43
CA GLY A 265 -13.68 0.35 6.42
C GLY A 265 -14.77 -0.65 6.09
N THR A 266 -14.35 -1.71 5.40
CA THR A 266 -15.20 -2.84 5.06
C THR A 266 -14.37 -4.12 5.02
N GLY A 267 -15.03 -5.26 5.18
CA GLY A 267 -14.37 -6.56 5.10
C GLY A 267 -15.10 -7.65 5.89
N PRO A 268 -14.64 -8.89 5.78
CA PRO A 268 -15.33 -10.05 6.37
C PRO A 268 -15.37 -10.03 7.91
N ALA A 269 -14.54 -9.22 8.56
CA ALA A 269 -14.48 -9.17 10.01
C ALA A 269 -15.45 -8.18 10.66
N ARG A 270 -16.27 -7.44 9.90
CA ARG A 270 -17.16 -6.40 10.45
C ARG A 270 -18.03 -6.92 11.60
N ASP A 271 -18.75 -8.02 11.35
CA ASP A 271 -19.68 -8.58 12.34
C ASP A 271 -18.95 -9.21 13.54
N ILE A 272 -17.77 -9.76 13.29
CA ILE A 272 -16.88 -10.29 14.34
C ILE A 272 -16.44 -9.17 15.26
N LEU A 273 -16.01 -8.02 14.72
CA LEU A 273 -15.59 -6.86 15.52
C LEU A 273 -16.75 -6.28 16.35
N ALA A 274 -17.95 -6.22 15.79
CA ALA A 274 -19.15 -5.79 16.51
C ALA A 274 -19.50 -6.74 17.66
N ALA A 275 -19.44 -8.06 17.42
CA ALA A 275 -19.67 -9.07 18.45
C ALA A 275 -18.59 -9.02 19.55
N MET A 276 -17.33 -8.81 19.21
CA MET A 276 -16.25 -8.62 20.16
C MET A 276 -16.48 -7.38 21.03
N ALA A 277 -16.86 -6.24 20.45
CA ALA A 277 -17.17 -5.02 21.19
C ALA A 277 -18.30 -5.22 22.19
N ALA A 278 -19.36 -5.94 21.80
CA ALA A 278 -20.47 -6.29 22.68
C ALA A 278 -20.02 -7.21 23.83
N THR A 279 -19.26 -8.27 23.53
CA THR A 279 -18.76 -9.21 24.53
C THR A 279 -17.81 -8.54 25.54
N LEU A 280 -17.01 -7.58 25.09
CA LEU A 280 -16.05 -6.84 25.92
C LEU A 280 -16.67 -5.63 26.64
N GLY A 281 -17.95 -5.32 26.41
CA GLY A 281 -18.68 -4.23 27.06
C GLY A 281 -18.21 -2.83 26.67
N ILE A 282 -17.78 -2.62 25.43
CA ILE A 282 -17.28 -1.34 24.92
C ILE A 282 -18.09 -0.77 23.75
N THR A 283 -19.30 -1.26 23.53
CA THR A 283 -20.17 -0.85 22.40
C THR A 283 -20.46 0.65 22.39
N ASP A 284 -20.50 1.31 23.55
CA ASP A 284 -20.69 2.74 23.70
C ASP A 284 -19.46 3.59 23.35
N ALA A 285 -18.27 2.97 23.36
CA ALA A 285 -16.98 3.63 23.17
C ALA A 285 -16.29 3.28 21.82
N ILE A 286 -16.85 2.34 21.04
CA ILE A 286 -16.35 1.97 19.73
C ILE A 286 -17.37 2.31 18.62
N ASP A 287 -16.89 2.86 17.52
CA ASP A 287 -17.71 3.20 16.36
C ASP A 287 -17.19 2.47 15.11
N ILE A 288 -17.96 1.50 14.59
CA ILE A 288 -17.60 0.66 13.44
C ILE A 288 -18.36 1.12 12.20
N GLN A 289 -17.74 1.95 11.40
CA GLN A 289 -18.32 2.60 10.23
C GLN A 289 -18.08 1.80 8.94
N GLY A 290 -18.88 2.13 7.90
CA GLY A 290 -18.65 1.68 6.53
C GLY A 290 -17.42 2.35 5.89
N PRO A 291 -17.05 1.92 4.66
CA PRO A 291 -15.93 2.53 3.93
C PRO A 291 -16.28 3.96 3.53
N CYS A 292 -15.28 4.83 3.54
CA CYS A 292 -15.35 6.16 2.95
C CYS A 292 -14.05 6.47 2.19
N PHE A 293 -14.11 7.39 1.23
CA PHE A 293 -13.03 7.69 0.30
C PHE A 293 -12.87 9.20 0.12
N GLY A 294 -11.77 9.61 -0.48
CA GLY A 294 -11.51 10.99 -0.86
C GLY A 294 -11.70 11.98 0.30
N GLU A 295 -12.38 13.09 0.04
CA GLU A 295 -12.54 14.19 0.97
C GLU A 295 -13.35 13.80 2.23
N GLU A 296 -14.34 12.92 2.10
CA GLU A 296 -15.10 12.43 3.27
C GLU A 296 -14.20 11.68 4.25
N LYS A 297 -13.32 10.80 3.75
CA LYS A 297 -12.33 10.10 4.57
C LYS A 297 -11.45 11.09 5.33
N HIS A 298 -10.93 12.10 4.63
CA HIS A 298 -10.09 13.13 5.24
C HIS A 298 -10.81 13.89 6.34
N ARG A 299 -12.04 14.34 6.07
CA ARG A 299 -12.85 15.05 7.05
C ARG A 299 -13.09 14.21 8.32
N LYS A 300 -13.33 12.90 8.17
CA LYS A 300 -13.49 12.00 9.33
C LYS A 300 -12.18 11.83 10.08
N MET A 301 -11.09 11.56 9.38
CA MET A 301 -9.76 11.38 9.98
C MET A 301 -9.27 12.64 10.69
N SER A 302 -9.54 13.84 10.16
CA SER A 302 -9.14 15.10 10.81
C SER A 302 -9.83 15.37 12.17
N GLY A 303 -10.81 14.58 12.52
CA GLY A 303 -11.44 14.59 13.84
C GLY A 303 -10.78 13.65 14.85
N TRP A 304 -9.78 12.86 14.46
CA TRP A 304 -9.06 11.94 15.33
C TRP A 304 -7.85 12.62 15.98
N HIS A 305 -7.34 11.99 17.05
CA HIS A 305 -6.11 12.44 17.72
C HIS A 305 -4.92 11.54 17.37
N PHE A 306 -5.16 10.25 17.16
CA PHE A 306 -4.16 9.26 16.79
C PHE A 306 -4.71 8.30 15.74
N PHE A 307 -3.86 7.88 14.81
CA PHE A 307 -4.14 6.78 13.91
C PHE A 307 -3.48 5.51 14.45
N VAL A 308 -4.22 4.39 14.54
CA VAL A 308 -3.73 3.15 15.15
C VAL A 308 -3.72 2.01 14.15
N GLN A 309 -2.56 1.34 13.99
CA GLN A 309 -2.36 0.26 13.03
C GLN A 309 -1.59 -0.91 13.66
N PRO A 310 -2.24 -1.81 14.42
CA PRO A 310 -1.57 -2.94 15.07
C PRO A 310 -1.46 -4.15 14.13
N SER A 311 -1.04 -3.93 12.90
CA SER A 311 -0.94 -4.99 11.89
C SER A 311 0.08 -6.04 12.30
N ARG A 312 -0.25 -7.32 12.13
CA ARG A 312 0.70 -8.43 12.31
C ARG A 312 1.72 -8.52 11.19
N PHE A 313 1.40 -7.97 10.06
CA PHE A 313 2.28 -7.73 8.93
C PHE A 313 1.61 -6.74 7.99
N ASP A 314 2.36 -5.74 7.60
CA ASP A 314 1.94 -4.77 6.59
C ASP A 314 3.19 -4.23 5.89
N GLY A 315 3.10 -4.01 4.59
CA GLY A 315 4.15 -3.29 3.87
C GLY A 315 4.17 -1.83 4.31
N VAL A 316 3.89 -0.93 3.40
CA VAL A 316 3.64 0.48 3.73
C VAL A 316 2.14 0.72 3.68
N PRO A 317 1.45 0.84 4.85
CA PRO A 317 0.00 1.02 4.86
C PRO A 317 -0.36 2.43 4.40
N ILE A 318 -0.99 2.51 3.24
CA ILE A 318 -1.36 3.80 2.61
C ILE A 318 -2.25 4.63 3.54
N ALA A 319 -3.20 4.01 4.25
CA ALA A 319 -4.07 4.73 5.18
C ALA A 319 -3.31 5.37 6.35
N ALA A 320 -2.21 4.76 6.82
CA ALA A 320 -1.35 5.36 7.84
C ALA A 320 -0.56 6.56 7.28
N LEU A 321 -0.05 6.47 6.05
CA LEU A 321 0.58 7.60 5.39
C LEU A 321 -0.41 8.75 5.15
N GLU A 322 -1.63 8.44 4.71
CA GLU A 322 -2.68 9.45 4.56
C GLU A 322 -3.04 10.11 5.89
N ALA A 323 -3.10 9.32 6.97
CA ALA A 323 -3.31 9.85 8.32
C ALA A 323 -2.18 10.78 8.76
N ALA A 324 -0.94 10.37 8.54
CA ALA A 324 0.24 11.18 8.86
C ALA A 324 0.29 12.48 8.02
N LEU A 325 -0.05 12.42 6.73
CA LEU A 325 -0.20 13.63 5.89
C LEU A 325 -1.29 14.57 6.41
N ALA A 326 -2.36 14.02 7.00
CA ALA A 326 -3.37 14.82 7.70
C ALA A 326 -2.90 15.34 9.07
N GLY A 327 -1.65 15.06 9.46
CA GLY A 327 -1.08 15.47 10.74
C GLY A 327 -1.49 14.58 11.91
N LEU A 328 -1.90 13.34 11.69
CA LEU A 328 -2.21 12.42 12.79
C LEU A 328 -0.95 11.67 13.25
N PRO A 329 -0.56 11.76 14.52
CA PRO A 329 0.45 10.89 15.09
C PRO A 329 0.06 9.42 14.91
N LEU A 330 1.05 8.59 14.57
CA LEU A 330 0.84 7.18 14.27
C LEU A 330 1.12 6.29 15.49
N VAL A 331 0.25 5.33 15.76
CA VAL A 331 0.48 4.24 16.72
C VAL A 331 0.53 2.95 15.91
N VAL A 332 1.72 2.45 15.63
CA VAL A 332 1.92 1.32 14.72
C VAL A 332 2.66 0.17 15.39
N SER A 333 2.44 -1.05 14.91
CA SER A 333 3.23 -2.21 15.32
C SER A 333 4.60 -2.21 14.64
N GLN A 334 5.56 -2.92 15.23
CA GLN A 334 6.91 -3.08 14.68
C GLN A 334 6.90 -3.83 13.33
N GLU A 335 5.87 -4.63 13.07
CA GLU A 335 5.67 -5.37 11.83
C GLU A 335 5.08 -4.52 10.69
N THR A 336 4.77 -3.28 10.98
CA THR A 336 4.36 -2.29 9.97
C THR A 336 5.59 -1.72 9.27
N GLY A 337 5.59 -1.68 7.96
CA GLY A 337 6.72 -1.18 7.16
C GLY A 337 7.02 0.33 7.32
N LEU A 338 6.28 1.03 8.19
CA LEU A 338 6.52 2.42 8.60
C LEU A 338 7.12 2.53 10.01
N ALA A 339 7.30 1.43 10.74
CA ALA A 339 7.68 1.48 12.15
C ALA A 339 9.02 2.19 12.39
N GLU A 340 10.01 1.93 11.55
CA GLU A 340 11.33 2.56 11.65
C GLU A 340 11.25 4.07 11.40
N GLN A 341 10.51 4.49 10.39
CA GLN A 341 10.31 5.90 10.05
C GLN A 341 9.54 6.64 11.15
N VAL A 342 8.47 6.02 11.68
CA VAL A 342 7.70 6.59 12.80
C VAL A 342 8.59 6.78 14.03
N ALA A 343 9.44 5.80 14.35
CA ALA A 343 10.34 5.88 15.49
C ALA A 343 11.45 6.95 15.29
N SER A 344 12.10 6.95 14.13
CA SER A 344 13.22 7.86 13.84
C SER A 344 12.77 9.33 13.71
N ALA A 345 11.60 9.58 13.16
CA ALA A 345 11.03 10.91 13.04
C ALA A 345 10.29 11.38 14.30
N ASN A 346 10.11 10.56 15.32
CA ASN A 346 9.21 10.83 16.46
C ASN A 346 7.76 11.17 16.01
N ALA A 347 7.32 10.54 14.94
CA ALA A 347 6.02 10.77 14.31
C ALA A 347 4.85 10.05 15.03
N GLY A 348 5.11 9.45 16.18
CA GLY A 348 4.15 8.69 16.96
C GLY A 348 4.79 7.63 17.86
N LEU A 349 4.07 6.52 18.06
CA LEU A 349 4.47 5.43 18.96
C LEU A 349 4.60 4.12 18.18
N VAL A 350 5.62 3.34 18.50
CA VAL A 350 5.82 1.99 17.94
C VAL A 350 5.59 0.95 19.04
N MET A 351 4.63 0.07 18.82
CA MET A 351 4.37 -1.09 19.68
C MET A 351 5.41 -2.17 19.40
N ARG A 352 6.15 -2.60 20.44
CA ARG A 352 7.21 -3.61 20.32
C ARG A 352 6.66 -5.03 20.27
N ASP A 353 5.53 -5.26 20.94
CA ASP A 353 4.88 -6.55 21.03
C ASP A 353 3.49 -6.49 20.40
N LEU A 354 3.06 -7.61 19.82
CA LEU A 354 1.74 -7.76 19.19
C LEU A 354 0.81 -8.54 20.13
N THR A 355 0.43 -7.88 21.24
CA THR A 355 -0.54 -8.38 22.21
C THR A 355 -1.59 -7.30 22.50
N ALA A 356 -2.75 -7.71 23.00
CA ALA A 356 -3.78 -6.76 23.44
C ALA A 356 -3.29 -5.84 24.57
N ASP A 357 -2.44 -6.36 25.47
CA ASP A 357 -1.84 -5.55 26.55
C ASP A 357 -0.88 -4.49 26.00
N ALA A 358 -0.06 -4.82 25.00
CA ALA A 358 0.83 -3.86 24.36
C ALA A 358 0.06 -2.76 23.61
N VAL A 359 -1.07 -3.12 23.00
CA VAL A 359 -1.99 -2.13 22.38
C VAL A 359 -2.61 -1.24 23.45
N ALA A 360 -3.06 -1.79 24.59
CA ALA A 360 -3.59 -1.01 25.71
C ALA A 360 -2.54 -0.05 26.28
N GLU A 361 -1.29 -0.51 26.45
CA GLU A 361 -0.18 0.33 26.89
C GLU A 361 0.07 1.48 25.90
N ALA A 362 0.01 1.21 24.59
CA ALA A 362 0.15 2.24 23.57
C ALA A 362 -0.97 3.29 23.63
N PHE A 363 -2.21 2.87 23.87
CA PHE A 363 -3.33 3.80 24.12
C PHE A 363 -3.09 4.67 25.36
N HIS A 364 -2.61 4.10 26.46
CA HIS A 364 -2.27 4.86 27.67
C HIS A 364 -1.15 5.87 27.38
N LYS A 365 -0.06 5.45 26.74
CA LYS A 365 1.04 6.35 26.39
C LYS A 365 0.57 7.50 25.48
N ALA A 366 -0.26 7.19 24.50
CA ALA A 366 -0.84 8.20 23.61
C ALA A 366 -1.73 9.19 24.38
N ALA A 367 -2.63 8.70 25.23
CA ALA A 367 -3.53 9.54 26.02
C ALA A 367 -2.81 10.39 27.08
N LEU A 368 -1.67 9.93 27.59
CA LEU A 368 -0.84 10.64 28.58
C LEU A 368 0.17 11.61 27.95
N SER A 369 0.25 11.69 26.64
CA SER A 369 1.13 12.66 25.97
C SER A 369 0.74 14.08 26.37
N SER A 370 1.72 14.95 26.60
CA SER A 370 1.42 16.36 26.77
C SER A 370 0.88 16.97 25.47
N GLU A 371 0.15 18.07 25.55
CA GLU A 371 -0.36 18.76 24.36
C GLU A 371 0.78 19.18 23.44
N GLU A 372 1.90 19.61 23.99
CA GLU A 372 3.10 19.97 23.23
C GLU A 372 3.71 18.72 22.58
N GLY A 373 3.85 17.61 23.32
CA GLY A 373 4.36 16.35 22.78
C GLY A 373 3.48 15.81 21.63
N TRP A 374 2.16 15.89 21.79
CA TRP A 374 1.22 15.51 20.74
C TRP A 374 1.33 16.41 19.50
N ARG A 375 1.45 17.74 19.68
CA ARG A 375 1.64 18.67 18.57
C ARG A 375 2.95 18.42 17.84
N ASN A 376 4.02 18.11 18.56
CA ASN A 376 5.31 17.78 17.94
C ASN A 376 5.18 16.48 17.12
N MET A 377 4.60 15.41 17.68
CA MET A 377 4.35 14.19 16.92
C MET A 377 3.49 14.44 15.68
N MET A 378 2.50 15.34 15.76
CA MET A 378 1.66 15.72 14.62
C MET A 378 2.45 16.38 13.49
N LEU A 379 3.36 17.30 13.81
CA LEU A 379 4.20 17.97 12.84
C LEU A 379 5.20 17.01 12.21
N GLU A 380 5.82 16.17 13.03
CA GLU A 380 6.79 15.16 12.57
C GLU A 380 6.11 14.07 11.73
N ALA A 381 4.90 13.65 12.06
CA ALA A 381 4.13 12.73 11.23
C ALA A 381 3.84 13.31 9.84
N HIS A 382 3.44 14.58 9.78
CA HIS A 382 3.20 15.27 8.52
C HIS A 382 4.48 15.41 7.70
N ALA A 383 5.59 15.84 8.32
CA ALA A 383 6.88 15.99 7.65
C ALA A 383 7.40 14.65 7.10
N MET A 384 7.39 13.61 7.94
CA MET A 384 7.76 12.24 7.55
C MET A 384 6.93 11.74 6.37
N ALA A 385 5.61 11.89 6.44
CA ALA A 385 4.73 11.40 5.39
C ALA A 385 4.86 12.22 4.09
N THR A 386 5.19 13.50 4.18
CA THR A 386 5.47 14.35 3.01
C THR A 386 6.74 13.90 2.31
N GLU A 387 7.79 13.58 3.06
CA GLU A 387 9.05 13.06 2.52
C GLU A 387 8.85 11.70 1.85
N ILE A 388 8.22 10.75 2.55
CA ILE A 388 7.93 9.40 2.02
C ILE A 388 6.90 9.48 0.89
N GLY A 389 5.98 10.45 0.95
CA GLY A 389 4.86 10.62 0.02
C GLY A 389 5.24 11.19 -1.34
N ASP A 390 6.48 11.67 -1.52
CA ASP A 390 6.94 12.21 -2.80
C ASP A 390 7.14 11.08 -3.83
N TRP A 391 6.33 11.12 -4.87
CA TRP A 391 6.41 10.16 -5.98
C TRP A 391 7.54 10.46 -6.94
N THR A 392 8.06 11.68 -6.96
CA THR A 392 9.10 12.11 -7.92
C THR A 392 10.36 11.23 -7.83
N PRO A 393 10.98 11.02 -6.67
CA PRO A 393 12.13 10.14 -6.56
C PRO A 393 11.78 8.67 -6.84
N ILE A 394 10.56 8.23 -6.48
CA ILE A 394 10.10 6.86 -6.70
C ILE A 394 9.99 6.56 -8.20
N VAL A 395 9.31 7.45 -8.95
CA VAL A 395 9.17 7.31 -10.41
C VAL A 395 10.53 7.38 -11.10
N ALA A 396 11.42 8.26 -10.63
CA ALA A 396 12.78 8.34 -11.16
C ALA A 396 13.59 7.05 -10.93
N GLU A 397 13.46 6.43 -9.74
CA GLU A 397 14.13 5.16 -9.44
C GLU A 397 13.53 4.00 -10.23
N LEU A 398 12.21 3.89 -10.30
CA LEU A 398 11.54 2.89 -11.14
C LEU A 398 11.98 3.02 -12.61
N ARG A 399 12.11 4.25 -13.11
CA ARG A 399 12.58 4.47 -14.47
C ARG A 399 13.98 3.94 -14.71
N LYS A 400 14.90 4.09 -13.75
CA LYS A 400 16.24 3.48 -13.87
C LYS A 400 16.14 1.95 -13.97
N LEU A 401 15.26 1.34 -13.14
CA LEU A 401 15.03 -0.12 -13.18
C LEU A 401 14.41 -0.58 -14.52
N TYR A 402 13.53 0.22 -15.10
CA TYR A 402 12.97 -0.07 -16.43
C TYR A 402 14.01 -0.02 -17.54
N LEU A 403 15.00 0.86 -17.41
CA LEU A 403 16.07 1.06 -18.42
C LEU A 403 17.29 0.16 -18.19
N ALA A 404 17.47 -0.39 -16.98
CA ALA A 404 18.57 -1.30 -16.70
C ALA A 404 18.45 -2.54 -17.58
N GLY A 405 19.34 -2.68 -18.55
CA GLY A 405 19.32 -3.71 -19.60
C GLY A 405 19.82 -5.04 -19.17
#